data_57ef17e3010886249d7d65262117acba
#
_entry.id   57ef17e3010886249d7d65262117acba
#
_cell.length_a   1.000
_cell.length_b   1.000
_cell.length_c   1.000
_cell.angle_alpha   90.00
_cell.angle_beta   90.00
_cell.angle_gamma   90.00
#
_symmetry.space_group_name_H-M   'P 1'
#
loop_
_entity.id
_entity.type
_entity.pdbx_description
1 polymer ?
#
loop_
_entity_poly.entity_id
_entity_poly.type
_entity_poly.pdbx_seq_one_letter_code
_entity_poly.pdbx_strand_id
1 'polypeptide(L)'
;MFDMYLKSLVVFSCALVLSACHQLPEKSVQQASIAVEKQTLQQRDQQLKQKIHAYTQDQALFDVAFDDLNNDGKEDAIVLLKGQDWCGSGGCTLLIFKGQPNQQFDFVSKTALVDTPIYSTTYLHNEWKQLLVYSRKHGQVMLKFDGTKYPLNPSLLPVQNAKLELNTSKLLF
;
A
#
# COMPACT_ATOMS: atom_id res chain seq x y z
N MET A 1 -14.42 11.12 91.08
CA MET A 1 -14.14 12.49 91.56
C MET A 1 -13.29 13.17 90.46
N PHE A 2 -13.88 14.16 89.80
CA PHE A 2 -13.24 15.14 88.90
C PHE A 2 -12.40 14.61 87.70
N ASP A 3 -12.95 14.60 86.54
CA ASP A 3 -13.12 15.73 85.61
C ASP A 3 -11.84 16.37 85.10
N MET A 4 -11.58 16.27 83.84
CA MET A 4 -11.41 17.48 83.02
C MET A 4 -11.22 17.15 81.54
N TYR A 5 -12.11 17.67 80.77
CA TYR A 5 -12.11 17.76 79.32
C TYR A 5 -10.87 18.48 78.76
N LEU A 6 -10.22 17.87 77.75
CA LEU A 6 -9.40 18.69 76.86
C LEU A 6 -9.78 18.38 75.37
N LYS A 7 -10.50 19.26 74.78
CA LYS A 7 -10.84 19.27 73.35
C LYS A 7 -9.55 19.52 72.57
N SER A 8 -9.12 18.55 71.76
CA SER A 8 -8.11 18.79 70.76
C SER A 8 -8.77 18.99 69.42
N LEU A 9 -8.66 20.21 68.90
CA LEU A 9 -9.09 20.62 67.55
C LEU A 9 -8.13 19.95 66.57
N VAL A 10 -8.63 19.00 65.77
CA VAL A 10 -7.93 18.53 64.59
C VAL A 10 -8.28 19.44 63.42
N VAL A 11 -7.33 20.27 63.04
CA VAL A 11 -7.41 21.09 61.82
C VAL A 11 -7.12 20.17 60.63
N PHE A 12 -8.20 19.88 59.92
CA PHE A 12 -8.08 19.13 58.65
C PHE A 12 -7.58 20.09 57.56
N SER A 13 -6.27 20.08 57.31
CA SER A 13 -5.66 20.79 56.20
C SER A 13 -5.95 20.02 54.90
N CYS A 14 -6.96 20.47 54.19
CA CYS A 14 -7.32 19.95 52.85
C CYS A 14 -6.29 20.44 51.85
N ALA A 15 -5.25 19.65 51.57
CA ALA A 15 -4.31 19.91 50.50
C ALA A 15 -5.02 19.67 49.16
N LEU A 16 -5.39 20.74 48.50
CA LEU A 16 -5.84 20.75 47.11
C LEU A 16 -4.67 20.36 46.19
N VAL A 17 -4.61 19.10 45.78
CA VAL A 17 -3.72 18.64 44.72
C VAL A 17 -4.34 19.11 43.43
N LEU A 18 -3.85 20.23 42.89
CA LEU A 18 -4.11 20.67 41.52
C LEU A 18 -3.42 19.69 40.57
N SER A 19 -4.17 18.70 40.07
CA SER A 19 -3.77 17.89 38.92
C SER A 19 -3.71 18.80 37.71
N ALA A 20 -2.54 19.34 37.42
CA ALA A 20 -2.23 19.99 36.15
C ALA A 20 -2.20 18.92 35.07
N CYS A 21 -3.35 18.68 34.40
CA CYS A 21 -3.36 18.02 33.11
C CYS A 21 -2.53 18.87 32.16
N HIS A 22 -1.29 18.46 31.93
CA HIS A 22 -0.43 19.04 30.91
C HIS A 22 -1.00 18.61 29.56
N GLN A 23 -1.91 19.40 29.00
CA GLN A 23 -2.34 19.23 27.62
C GLN A 23 -1.15 19.58 26.74
N LEU A 24 -0.55 18.58 26.13
CA LEU A 24 0.44 18.77 25.07
C LEU A 24 -0.20 19.64 23.98
N PRO A 25 0.47 20.68 23.47
CA PRO A 25 -0.10 21.53 22.46
C PRO A 25 -0.45 20.68 21.22
N GLU A 26 -1.69 20.75 20.78
CA GLU A 26 -2.27 19.99 19.66
C GLU A 26 -1.40 20.02 18.41
N LYS A 27 -0.69 21.13 18.18
CA LYS A 27 0.27 21.34 17.10
C LYS A 27 1.50 20.44 17.17
N SER A 28 1.97 20.04 18.35
CA SER A 28 3.12 19.14 18.51
C SER A 28 2.73 17.68 18.22
N VAL A 29 1.53 17.27 18.55
CA VAL A 29 1.01 15.92 18.25
C VAL A 29 0.82 15.74 16.75
N GLN A 30 0.28 16.74 16.08
CA GLN A 30 0.06 16.71 14.64
C GLN A 30 1.38 16.70 13.86
N GLN A 31 2.39 17.42 14.31
CA GLN A 31 3.71 17.45 13.69
C GLN A 31 4.45 16.11 13.89
N ALA A 32 4.29 15.46 15.03
CA ALA A 32 4.84 14.14 15.30
C ALA A 32 4.16 13.06 14.42
N SER A 33 2.84 13.09 14.23
CA SER A 33 2.12 12.14 13.38
C SER A 33 2.56 12.24 11.91
N ILE A 34 2.72 13.45 11.37
CA ILE A 34 3.21 13.67 10.01
C ILE A 34 4.64 13.14 9.83
N ALA A 35 5.50 13.33 10.83
CA ALA A 35 6.88 12.83 10.78
C ALA A 35 6.93 11.29 10.76
N VAL A 36 6.10 10.63 11.57
CA VAL A 36 5.98 9.16 11.61
C VAL A 36 5.45 8.63 10.28
N GLU A 37 4.41 9.23 9.73
CA GLU A 37 3.85 8.83 8.44
C GLU A 37 4.87 8.95 7.31
N LYS A 38 5.60 10.07 7.24
CA LYS A 38 6.67 10.28 6.26
C LYS A 38 7.77 9.23 6.38
N GLN A 39 8.18 8.89 7.61
CA GLN A 39 9.20 7.86 7.86
C GLN A 39 8.70 6.48 7.40
N THR A 40 7.44 6.16 7.65
CA THR A 40 6.81 4.91 7.22
C THR A 40 6.78 4.78 5.70
N LEU A 41 6.40 5.84 4.98
CA LEU A 41 6.40 5.87 3.52
C LEU A 41 7.82 5.73 2.94
N GLN A 42 8.80 6.40 3.52
CA GLN A 42 10.20 6.26 3.10
C GLN A 42 10.72 4.83 3.30
N GLN A 43 10.38 4.19 4.42
CA GLN A 43 10.74 2.81 4.69
C GLN A 43 10.09 1.87 3.66
N ARG A 44 8.79 2.03 3.36
CA ARG A 44 8.08 1.27 2.33
C ARG A 44 8.79 1.35 0.98
N ASP A 45 9.10 2.56 0.54
CA ASP A 45 9.73 2.80 -0.77
C ASP A 45 11.14 2.19 -0.84
N GLN A 46 11.91 2.23 0.25
CA GLN A 46 13.22 1.60 0.33
C GLN A 46 13.12 0.07 0.27
N GLN A 47 12.19 -0.54 1.01
CA GLN A 47 11.96 -1.98 0.98
C GLN A 47 11.54 -2.47 -0.41
N LEU A 48 10.63 -1.73 -1.06
CA LEU A 48 10.20 -2.06 -2.41
C LEU A 48 11.36 -1.96 -3.42
N LYS A 49 12.16 -0.88 -3.37
CA LYS A 49 13.34 -0.72 -4.22
C LYS A 49 14.31 -1.89 -4.08
N GLN A 50 14.58 -2.34 -2.86
CA GLN A 50 15.45 -3.49 -2.63
C GLN A 50 14.90 -4.77 -3.29
N LYS A 51 13.58 -5.00 -3.22
CA LYS A 51 12.93 -6.16 -3.87
C LYS A 51 12.98 -6.06 -5.40
N ILE A 52 12.77 -4.88 -5.95
CA ILE A 52 12.88 -4.65 -7.40
C ILE A 52 14.33 -4.91 -7.86
N HIS A 53 15.32 -4.33 -7.18
CA HIS A 53 16.75 -4.56 -7.50
C HIS A 53 17.14 -6.03 -7.38
N ALA A 54 16.66 -6.72 -6.34
CA ALA A 54 16.92 -8.15 -6.19
C ALA A 54 16.31 -8.97 -7.34
N TYR A 55 15.17 -8.54 -7.88
CA TYR A 55 14.52 -9.19 -9.01
C TYR A 55 15.21 -8.87 -10.34
N THR A 56 15.51 -7.60 -10.60
CA THR A 56 16.08 -7.13 -11.88
C THR A 56 17.58 -7.36 -11.96
N GLN A 57 18.25 -7.50 -10.81
CA GLN A 57 19.72 -7.57 -10.66
C GLN A 57 20.45 -6.37 -11.28
N ASP A 58 19.74 -5.30 -11.52
CA ASP A 58 20.25 -4.05 -12.07
C ASP A 58 19.53 -2.84 -11.47
N GLN A 59 19.81 -1.66 -12.00
CA GLN A 59 19.16 -0.41 -11.63
C GLN A 59 18.05 -0.03 -12.61
N ALA A 60 17.15 -0.97 -12.89
CA ALA A 60 16.03 -0.73 -13.79
C ALA A 60 15.25 0.51 -13.38
N LEU A 61 14.89 1.34 -14.35
CA LEU A 61 13.92 2.41 -14.16
C LEU A 61 12.52 1.80 -14.06
N PHE A 62 11.67 2.36 -13.22
CA PHE A 62 10.32 1.87 -13.04
C PHE A 62 9.36 2.95 -12.56
N ASP A 63 8.07 2.76 -12.83
CA ASP A 63 6.97 3.46 -12.19
C ASP A 63 6.32 2.51 -11.18
N VAL A 64 5.75 3.07 -10.10
CA VAL A 64 5.05 2.32 -9.06
C VAL A 64 3.68 2.91 -8.80
N ALA A 65 2.68 2.03 -8.73
CA ALA A 65 1.38 2.33 -8.15
C ALA A 65 1.09 1.37 -7.00
N PHE A 66 0.22 1.78 -6.09
CA PHE A 66 -0.19 0.97 -4.95
C PHE A 66 -1.70 0.77 -4.94
N ASP A 67 -2.14 -0.45 -4.64
CA ASP A 67 -3.53 -0.79 -4.40
C ASP A 67 -3.60 -2.08 -3.56
N ASP A 68 -4.62 -2.22 -2.73
CA ASP A 68 -4.89 -3.46 -2.02
C ASP A 68 -5.58 -4.43 -2.98
N LEU A 69 -4.77 -5.26 -3.66
CA LEU A 69 -5.26 -6.16 -4.71
C LEU A 69 -5.96 -7.40 -4.15
N ASN A 70 -5.64 -7.81 -2.93
CA ASN A 70 -6.15 -9.02 -2.30
C ASN A 70 -7.11 -8.77 -1.12
N ASN A 71 -7.47 -7.50 -0.88
CA ASN A 71 -8.36 -7.04 0.19
C ASN A 71 -7.92 -7.48 1.60
N ASP A 72 -6.59 -7.55 1.84
CA ASP A 72 -6.06 -7.88 3.17
C ASP A 72 -5.76 -6.63 4.04
N GLY A 73 -6.10 -5.45 3.54
CA GLY A 73 -5.91 -4.16 4.21
C GLY A 73 -4.49 -3.61 4.09
N LYS A 74 -3.64 -4.19 3.24
CA LYS A 74 -2.29 -3.70 2.94
C LYS A 74 -2.18 -3.35 1.46
N GLU A 75 -1.44 -2.28 1.17
CA GLU A 75 -1.18 -1.92 -0.21
C GLU A 75 -0.15 -2.85 -0.84
N ASP A 76 -0.54 -3.47 -1.95
CA ASP A 76 0.35 -4.19 -2.85
C ASP A 76 1.03 -3.22 -3.80
N ALA A 77 2.24 -3.55 -4.25
CA ALA A 77 2.96 -2.73 -5.21
C ALA A 77 2.82 -3.30 -6.63
N ILE A 78 2.36 -2.45 -7.52
CA ILE A 78 2.28 -2.69 -8.96
C ILE A 78 3.43 -1.90 -9.60
N VAL A 79 4.38 -2.59 -10.23
CA VAL A 79 5.63 -2.00 -10.71
C VAL A 79 5.74 -2.19 -12.21
N LEU A 80 5.75 -1.09 -12.96
CA LEU A 80 5.96 -1.11 -14.40
C LEU A 80 7.43 -0.79 -14.70
N LEU A 81 8.20 -1.82 -15.06
CA LEU A 81 9.61 -1.68 -15.42
C LEU A 81 9.76 -0.91 -16.73
N LYS A 82 10.81 -0.11 -16.83
CA LYS A 82 11.15 0.76 -17.98
C LYS A 82 12.54 0.41 -18.51
N GLY A 83 12.85 0.91 -19.68
CA GLY A 83 14.16 0.72 -20.32
C GLY A 83 14.16 -0.44 -21.32
N GLN A 84 15.24 -0.55 -22.08
CA GLN A 84 15.33 -1.46 -23.23
C GLN A 84 15.32 -2.94 -22.82
N ASP A 85 15.85 -3.25 -21.65
CA ASP A 85 15.90 -4.63 -21.12
C ASP A 85 14.52 -5.15 -20.67
N TRP A 86 13.60 -4.22 -20.34
CA TRP A 86 12.29 -4.52 -19.78
C TRP A 86 11.12 -4.15 -20.66
N CYS A 87 11.37 -3.35 -21.72
CA CYS A 87 10.37 -2.90 -22.67
C CYS A 87 10.80 -3.25 -24.09
N GLY A 88 9.87 -3.76 -24.89
CA GLY A 88 10.07 -4.06 -26.31
C GLY A 88 8.92 -3.54 -27.17
N SER A 89 8.86 -3.98 -28.41
CA SER A 89 7.79 -3.60 -29.37
C SER A 89 6.39 -4.03 -28.91
N GLY A 90 6.29 -5.01 -28.01
CA GLY A 90 5.01 -5.53 -27.47
C GLY A 90 4.54 -4.87 -26.19
N GLY A 91 5.38 -4.05 -25.55
CA GLY A 91 5.13 -3.45 -24.25
C GLY A 91 6.25 -3.72 -23.24
N CYS A 92 6.00 -3.43 -22.00
CA CYS A 92 6.94 -3.52 -20.87
C CYS A 92 6.63 -4.71 -19.95
N THR A 93 7.45 -4.89 -18.92
CA THR A 93 7.25 -5.89 -17.88
C THR A 93 6.56 -5.26 -16.67
N LEU A 94 5.46 -5.86 -16.23
CA LEU A 94 4.73 -5.54 -15.01
C LEU A 94 5.09 -6.56 -13.93
N LEU A 95 5.47 -6.09 -12.75
CA LEU A 95 5.68 -6.93 -11.57
C LEU A 95 4.63 -6.60 -10.52
N ILE A 96 4.19 -7.62 -9.79
CA ILE A 96 3.30 -7.47 -8.65
C ILE A 96 4.03 -7.98 -7.41
N PHE A 97 4.01 -7.17 -6.36
CA PHE A 97 4.52 -7.51 -5.05
C PHE A 97 3.40 -7.37 -4.02
N LYS A 98 3.16 -8.42 -3.25
CA LYS A 98 2.21 -8.39 -2.14
C LYS A 98 2.79 -7.61 -0.97
N GLY A 99 2.01 -6.65 -0.45
CA GLY A 99 2.31 -5.94 0.78
C GLY A 99 2.25 -6.85 2.00
N GLN A 100 3.25 -6.71 2.88
CA GLN A 100 3.38 -7.46 4.12
C GLN A 100 3.39 -6.50 5.32
N PRO A 101 3.20 -6.97 6.56
CA PRO A 101 3.45 -6.17 7.75
C PRO A 101 4.85 -5.55 7.72
N ASN A 102 5.02 -4.42 8.43
CA ASN A 102 6.31 -3.71 8.54
C ASN A 102 6.86 -3.18 7.20
N GLN A 103 5.98 -2.85 6.26
CA GLN A 103 6.34 -2.27 4.95
C GLN A 103 7.22 -3.19 4.09
N GLN A 104 7.13 -4.49 4.30
CA GLN A 104 7.83 -5.47 3.46
C GLN A 104 6.99 -5.87 2.25
N PHE A 105 7.65 -6.49 1.27
CA PHE A 105 7.02 -6.91 0.02
C PHE A 105 7.50 -8.30 -0.39
N ASP A 106 6.57 -9.14 -0.86
CA ASP A 106 6.89 -10.43 -1.44
C ASP A 106 6.49 -10.46 -2.91
N PHE A 107 7.39 -10.98 -3.74
CA PHE A 107 7.12 -11.13 -5.16
C PHE A 107 5.97 -12.12 -5.41
N VAL A 108 5.01 -11.69 -6.21
CA VAL A 108 3.83 -12.51 -6.58
C VAL A 108 3.90 -12.93 -8.03
N SER A 109 4.05 -11.98 -8.95
CA SER A 109 3.90 -12.30 -10.37
C SER A 109 4.62 -11.33 -11.30
N LYS A 110 4.95 -11.85 -12.48
CA LYS A 110 5.44 -11.10 -13.64
C LYS A 110 4.44 -11.26 -14.77
N THR A 111 4.12 -10.14 -15.44
CA THR A 111 3.40 -10.12 -16.72
C THR A 111 4.22 -9.35 -17.74
N ALA A 112 4.60 -9.96 -18.85
CA ALA A 112 5.32 -9.31 -19.92
C ALA A 112 4.34 -8.68 -20.93
N LEU A 113 4.85 -7.84 -21.86
CA LEU A 113 4.11 -7.27 -22.99
C LEU A 113 2.88 -6.43 -22.55
N VAL A 114 3.01 -5.73 -21.43
CA VAL A 114 2.00 -4.81 -20.88
C VAL A 114 2.32 -3.39 -21.32
N ASP A 115 1.29 -2.65 -21.72
CA ASP A 115 1.37 -1.23 -21.99
C ASP A 115 0.28 -0.48 -21.20
N THR A 116 0.41 0.83 -21.12
CA THR A 116 -0.58 1.71 -20.49
C THR A 116 -1.76 1.99 -21.43
N PRO A 117 -2.95 2.29 -20.91
CA PRO A 117 -3.30 2.42 -19.52
C PRO A 117 -3.45 1.07 -18.77
N ILE A 118 -3.15 1.08 -17.48
CA ILE A 118 -3.30 -0.07 -16.58
C ILE A 118 -4.26 0.31 -15.45
N TYR A 119 -5.24 -0.55 -15.17
CA TYR A 119 -6.23 -0.34 -14.11
C TYR A 119 -6.31 -1.54 -13.18
N SER A 120 -6.57 -1.30 -11.91
CA SER A 120 -7.13 -2.31 -11.01
C SER A 120 -8.64 -2.20 -11.01
N THR A 121 -9.34 -3.34 -11.06
CA THR A 121 -10.81 -3.40 -11.07
C THR A 121 -11.34 -3.78 -9.70
N THR A 122 -12.65 -3.61 -9.48
CA THR A 122 -13.33 -4.12 -8.29
C THR A 122 -13.70 -5.61 -8.41
N TYR A 123 -13.52 -6.22 -9.58
CA TYR A 123 -13.81 -7.63 -9.80
C TYR A 123 -12.72 -8.51 -9.25
N LEU A 124 -13.08 -9.52 -8.46
CA LEU A 124 -12.17 -10.49 -7.88
C LEU A 124 -12.12 -11.77 -8.70
N HIS A 125 -10.96 -12.40 -8.72
CA HIS A 125 -10.76 -13.78 -9.16
C HIS A 125 -9.73 -14.44 -8.23
N ASN A 126 -10.08 -15.54 -7.59
CA ASN A 126 -9.28 -16.16 -6.54
C ASN A 126 -8.80 -15.13 -5.47
N GLU A 127 -9.76 -14.32 -4.97
CA GLU A 127 -9.56 -13.31 -3.92
C GLU A 127 -8.70 -12.10 -4.30
N TRP A 128 -8.21 -12.03 -5.54
CA TRP A 128 -7.42 -10.91 -6.05
C TRP A 128 -8.19 -10.10 -7.08
N LYS A 129 -8.03 -8.78 -7.08
CA LYS A 129 -8.57 -7.87 -8.09
C LYS A 129 -8.04 -8.24 -9.47
N GLN A 130 -8.91 -8.23 -10.47
CA GLN A 130 -8.48 -8.38 -11.84
C GLN A 130 -7.82 -7.07 -12.32
N LEU A 131 -6.77 -7.19 -13.14
CA LEU A 131 -6.09 -6.03 -13.71
C LEU A 131 -6.47 -5.90 -15.18
N LEU A 132 -6.94 -4.72 -15.58
CA LEU A 132 -7.17 -4.38 -16.98
C LEU A 132 -5.90 -3.72 -17.52
N VAL A 133 -5.27 -4.33 -18.49
CA VAL A 133 -4.03 -3.83 -19.09
C VAL A 133 -4.19 -3.66 -20.61
N TYR A 134 -3.38 -2.79 -21.20
CA TYR A 134 -3.31 -2.66 -22.63
C TYR A 134 -2.22 -3.60 -23.20
N SER A 135 -2.57 -4.33 -24.26
CA SER A 135 -1.65 -5.14 -25.07
C SER A 135 -1.63 -4.58 -26.50
N ARG A 136 -0.46 -4.11 -26.97
CA ARG A 136 -0.34 -3.30 -28.20
C ARG A 136 -0.99 -3.91 -29.44
N LYS A 137 -0.99 -5.21 -29.58
CA LYS A 137 -1.55 -5.91 -30.74
C LYS A 137 -3.00 -6.37 -30.54
N HIS A 138 -3.50 -6.31 -29.31
CA HIS A 138 -4.78 -6.94 -28.96
C HIS A 138 -5.78 -5.94 -28.36
N GLY A 139 -5.33 -4.77 -27.86
CA GLY A 139 -6.18 -3.84 -27.13
C GLY A 139 -6.19 -4.15 -25.61
N GLN A 140 -7.28 -3.81 -24.93
CA GLN A 140 -7.40 -4.06 -23.51
C GLN A 140 -7.74 -5.52 -23.22
N VAL A 141 -7.06 -6.09 -22.24
CA VAL A 141 -7.25 -7.48 -21.81
C VAL A 141 -7.29 -7.55 -20.29
N MET A 142 -8.04 -8.53 -19.76
CA MET A 142 -8.21 -8.72 -18.32
C MET A 142 -7.25 -9.78 -17.84
N LEU A 143 -6.36 -9.41 -16.91
CA LEU A 143 -5.51 -10.35 -16.18
C LEU A 143 -6.30 -10.87 -14.97
N LYS A 144 -6.51 -12.18 -14.90
CA LYS A 144 -7.16 -12.86 -13.79
C LYS A 144 -6.11 -13.63 -12.99
N PHE A 145 -6.08 -13.44 -11.68
CA PHE A 145 -5.18 -14.18 -10.80
C PHE A 145 -5.59 -15.67 -10.75
N ASP A 146 -4.67 -16.59 -11.01
CA ASP A 146 -4.99 -18.03 -11.08
C ASP A 146 -4.99 -18.75 -9.72
N GLY A 147 -4.73 -18.01 -8.62
CA GLY A 147 -4.52 -18.51 -7.27
C GLY A 147 -3.05 -18.47 -6.84
N THR A 148 -2.14 -18.28 -7.79
CA THR A 148 -0.69 -18.17 -7.54
C THR A 148 -0.05 -16.97 -8.21
N LYS A 149 -0.55 -16.56 -9.38
CA LYS A 149 0.02 -15.48 -10.20
C LYS A 149 -0.99 -14.92 -11.20
N TYR A 150 -0.69 -13.76 -11.76
CA TYR A 150 -1.34 -13.26 -12.96
C TYR A 150 -0.74 -13.88 -14.23
N PRO A 151 -1.47 -13.88 -15.36
CA PRO A 151 -0.98 -14.43 -16.63
C PRO A 151 0.32 -13.77 -17.08
N LEU A 152 1.26 -14.56 -17.56
CA LEU A 152 2.57 -14.10 -18.01
C LEU A 152 2.47 -13.24 -19.30
N ASN A 153 1.53 -13.57 -20.20
CA ASN A 153 1.42 -12.95 -21.51
C ASN A 153 -0.02 -12.53 -21.81
N PRO A 154 -0.33 -11.23 -21.76
CA PRO A 154 -1.65 -10.71 -22.05
C PRO A 154 -2.09 -10.89 -23.51
N SER A 155 -1.16 -11.00 -24.45
CA SER A 155 -1.51 -11.14 -25.88
C SER A 155 -2.15 -12.49 -26.23
N LEU A 156 -2.19 -13.43 -25.30
CA LEU A 156 -2.88 -14.71 -25.43
C LEU A 156 -4.30 -14.70 -24.84
N LEU A 157 -4.71 -13.58 -24.24
CA LEU A 157 -6.00 -13.46 -23.58
C LEU A 157 -7.04 -12.80 -24.50
N PRO A 158 -8.34 -13.05 -24.30
CA PRO A 158 -9.39 -12.41 -25.08
C PRO A 158 -9.44 -10.90 -24.79
N VAL A 159 -9.73 -10.12 -25.83
CA VAL A 159 -9.93 -8.67 -25.74
C VAL A 159 -11.17 -8.37 -24.90
N GLN A 160 -11.07 -7.39 -24.03
CA GLN A 160 -12.17 -6.90 -23.21
C GLN A 160 -12.79 -5.64 -23.80
N ASN A 161 -14.09 -5.47 -23.56
CA ASN A 161 -14.76 -4.24 -23.94
C ASN A 161 -14.46 -3.16 -22.89
N ALA A 162 -13.54 -2.26 -23.20
CA ALA A 162 -13.07 -1.20 -22.31
C ALA A 162 -14.18 -0.37 -21.65
N LYS A 163 -15.33 -0.22 -22.33
CA LYS A 163 -16.42 0.64 -21.89
C LYS A 163 -17.12 0.14 -20.62
N LEU A 164 -17.06 -1.18 -20.36
CA LEU A 164 -17.74 -1.80 -19.24
C LEU A 164 -16.91 -1.70 -17.94
N GLU A 165 -15.59 -1.67 -18.06
CA GLU A 165 -14.68 -1.86 -16.92
C GLU A 165 -14.16 -0.54 -16.31
N LEU A 166 -14.16 0.55 -17.06
CA LEU A 166 -13.61 1.82 -16.59
C LEU A 166 -14.39 2.45 -15.43
N ASN A 167 -15.71 2.23 -15.37
CA ASN A 167 -16.55 2.77 -14.30
C ASN A 167 -16.32 2.09 -12.92
N THR A 168 -15.67 0.92 -12.92
CA THR A 168 -15.39 0.12 -11.73
C THR A 168 -13.89 -0.09 -11.54
N SER A 169 -13.06 0.80 -12.08
CA SER A 169 -11.62 0.62 -12.15
C SER A 169 -10.88 1.84 -11.63
N LYS A 170 -9.77 1.61 -10.94
CA LYS A 170 -8.81 2.63 -10.51
C LYS A 170 -7.67 2.66 -11.52
N LEU A 171 -7.40 3.81 -12.11
CA LEU A 171 -6.22 4.01 -12.96
C LEU A 171 -4.96 3.89 -12.10
N LEU A 172 -4.02 3.06 -12.54
CA LEU A 172 -2.71 2.86 -11.93
C LEU A 172 -1.60 3.57 -12.72
N PHE A 173 -1.61 3.45 -14.04
CA PHE A 173 -0.65 4.06 -14.96
C PHE A 173 -1.32 4.53 -16.25
#